data_6f55d9780b63a18d321d19e0f03d0b32
#
_entry.id   6f55d9780b63a18d321d19e0f03d0b32
#
_cell.length_a   1.000
_cell.length_b   1.000
_cell.length_c   1.000
_cell.angle_alpha   90.00
_cell.angle_beta   90.00
_cell.angle_gamma   90.00
#
_symmetry.space_group_name_H-M   'P 1'
#
loop_
_entity.id
_entity.type
_entity.pdbx_description
1 polymer ?
#
loop_
_entity_poly.entity_id
_entity_poly.type
_entity_poly.pdbx_seq_one_letter_code
_entity_poly.pdbx_strand_id
1 'polypeptide(L)'
;MEQEINFYNQIEEHLINKEITFKVKDYSKNKCELNTYYEVGKLLSEAGKCYGEGIIKKYSIMLQERLDKKYNKRYLYDIKKLYEFSKVHPLGAQLS
;
A
#
# COMPACT_ATOMS: atom_id res chain seq x y z
N MET A 1 9.91 12.59 -11.78
CA MET A 1 9.89 13.30 -10.48
C MET A 1 8.48 13.54 -10.01
N GLU A 2 7.67 14.21 -10.80
CA GLU A 2 6.28 14.45 -10.42
C GLU A 2 5.51 13.15 -10.23
N GLN A 3 5.76 12.17 -11.11
CA GLN A 3 5.07 10.88 -11.02
C GLN A 3 5.47 10.11 -9.76
N GLU A 4 6.74 10.21 -9.37
CA GLU A 4 7.22 9.58 -8.14
C GLU A 4 6.49 10.13 -6.92
N ILE A 5 6.39 11.44 -6.83
CA ILE A 5 5.67 12.09 -5.74
C ILE A 5 4.18 11.74 -5.79
N ASN A 6 3.63 11.63 -6.99
CA ASN A 6 2.23 11.31 -7.17
C ASN A 6 1.92 9.90 -6.63
N PHE A 7 2.78 8.93 -6.93
CA PHE A 7 2.64 7.58 -6.37
C PHE A 7 2.68 7.63 -4.86
N TYR A 8 3.63 8.35 -4.29
CA TYR A 8 3.76 8.45 -2.85
C TYR A 8 2.52 9.08 -2.23
N ASN A 9 2.03 10.17 -2.80
CA ASN A 9 0.86 10.85 -2.27
C ASN A 9 -0.36 9.95 -2.23
N GLN A 10 -0.55 9.13 -3.25
CA GLN A 10 -1.67 8.20 -3.28
C GLN A 10 -1.51 7.11 -2.23
N ILE A 11 -0.29 6.60 -2.05
CA ILE A 11 -0.02 5.60 -1.03
C ILE A 11 -0.34 6.17 0.36
N GLU A 12 0.15 7.37 0.63
CA GLU A 12 -0.08 8.02 1.91
C GLU A 12 -1.57 8.23 2.16
N GLU A 13 -2.29 8.66 1.14
CA GLU A 13 -3.74 8.89 1.26
C GLU A 13 -4.47 7.60 1.62
N HIS A 14 -4.14 6.50 0.97
CA HIS A 14 -4.78 5.22 1.28
C HIS A 14 -4.52 4.78 2.72
N LEU A 15 -3.29 4.97 3.18
CA LEU A 15 -2.93 4.58 4.55
C LEU A 15 -3.62 5.47 5.58
N ILE A 16 -3.71 6.76 5.30
CA ILE A 16 -4.42 7.68 6.20
C ILE A 16 -5.88 7.30 6.28
N ASN A 17 -6.51 7.02 5.15
CA ASN A 17 -7.92 6.63 5.11
C ASN A 17 -8.17 5.35 5.90
N LYS A 18 -7.23 4.40 5.82
CA LYS A 18 -7.34 3.17 6.59
C LYS A 18 -7.33 3.47 8.10
N GLU A 19 -6.42 4.34 8.52
CA GLU A 19 -6.32 4.67 9.95
C GLU A 19 -7.57 5.38 10.45
N ILE A 20 -8.14 6.27 9.65
CA ILE A 20 -9.37 6.95 10.01
C ILE A 20 -10.51 5.96 10.13
N THR A 21 -10.65 5.05 9.19
CA THR A 21 -11.70 4.04 9.21
C THR A 21 -11.60 3.17 10.46
N PHE A 22 -10.39 2.79 10.83
CA PHE A 22 -10.18 1.96 12.01
C PHE A 22 -10.59 2.68 13.30
N LYS A 23 -10.45 3.99 13.34
CA LYS A 23 -10.82 4.76 14.52
C LYS A 23 -12.31 5.00 14.61
N VAL A 24 -12.99 5.07 13.47
CA VAL A 24 -14.41 5.44 13.44
C VAL A 24 -15.31 4.23 13.46
N LYS A 25 -15.00 3.22 12.66
CA LYS A 25 -15.84 2.05 12.53
C LYS A 25 -15.03 0.78 12.60
N ASP A 26 -15.69 -0.28 13.06
CA ASP A 26 -15.02 -1.56 13.22
C ASP A 26 -15.56 -2.67 12.33
N TYR A 27 -16.84 -2.66 12.02
CA TYR A 27 -17.43 -3.78 11.29
C TYR A 27 -16.96 -3.91 9.84
N SER A 28 -16.43 -2.84 9.26
CA SER A 28 -15.92 -2.88 7.89
C SER A 28 -14.39 -2.91 7.84
N LYS A 29 -13.76 -3.15 8.97
CA LYS A 29 -12.29 -3.10 9.07
C LYS A 29 -11.59 -4.00 8.09
N ASN A 30 -12.00 -5.26 8.04
CA ASN A 30 -11.29 -6.24 7.20
C ASN A 30 -11.37 -5.86 5.72
N LYS A 31 -12.53 -5.42 5.28
CA LYS A 31 -12.69 -5.02 3.88
C LYS A 31 -11.84 -3.81 3.56
N CYS A 32 -11.84 -2.83 4.44
CA CYS A 32 -11.03 -1.62 4.25
C CYS A 32 -9.55 -1.97 4.21
N GLU A 33 -9.12 -2.85 5.10
CA GLU A 33 -7.72 -3.25 5.18
C GLU A 33 -7.26 -3.96 3.91
N LEU A 34 -8.06 -4.91 3.43
CA LEU A 34 -7.72 -5.64 2.20
C LEU A 34 -7.69 -4.72 1.00
N ASN A 35 -8.65 -3.81 0.93
CA ASN A 35 -8.72 -2.85 -0.16
C ASN A 35 -7.50 -1.94 -0.15
N THR A 36 -7.11 -1.47 1.03
CA THR A 36 -5.94 -0.62 1.18
C THR A 36 -4.68 -1.35 0.75
N TYR A 37 -4.53 -2.59 1.20
CA TYR A 37 -3.35 -3.38 0.84
C TYR A 37 -3.27 -3.59 -0.67
N TYR A 38 -4.39 -3.85 -1.31
CA TYR A 38 -4.40 -4.04 -2.76
C TYR A 38 -3.99 -2.76 -3.48
N GLU A 39 -4.57 -1.63 -3.11
CA GLU A 39 -4.29 -0.37 -3.78
C GLU A 39 -2.86 0.10 -3.52
N VAL A 40 -2.39 0.00 -2.28
CA VAL A 40 -1.04 0.40 -1.96
C VAL A 40 -0.04 -0.54 -2.63
N GLY A 41 -0.32 -1.84 -2.64
CA GLY A 41 0.55 -2.80 -3.30
C GLY A 41 0.67 -2.54 -4.79
N LYS A 42 -0.45 -2.17 -5.42
CA LYS A 42 -0.46 -1.84 -6.84
C LYS A 42 0.43 -0.64 -7.11
N LEU A 43 0.32 0.40 -6.28
CA LEU A 43 1.13 1.60 -6.44
C LEU A 43 2.60 1.32 -6.22
N LEU A 44 2.92 0.50 -5.22
CA LEU A 44 4.31 0.11 -4.96
C LEU A 44 4.89 -0.68 -6.12
N SER A 45 4.10 -1.59 -6.68
CA SER A 45 4.55 -2.38 -7.82
C SER A 45 4.82 -1.50 -9.03
N GLU A 46 3.93 -0.57 -9.30
CA GLU A 46 4.09 0.33 -10.44
C GLU A 46 5.28 1.27 -10.24
N ALA A 47 5.43 1.80 -9.04
CA ALA A 47 6.58 2.68 -8.75
C ALA A 47 7.89 1.92 -8.87
N GLY A 48 7.91 0.66 -8.44
CA GLY A 48 9.09 -0.18 -8.57
C GLY A 48 9.48 -0.41 -10.02
N LYS A 49 8.49 -0.55 -10.88
CA LYS A 49 8.76 -0.73 -12.31
C LYS A 49 9.32 0.54 -12.95
N CYS A 50 8.85 1.70 -12.50
CA CYS A 50 9.27 2.97 -13.07
C CYS A 50 10.61 3.45 -12.52
N TYR A 51 10.86 3.23 -11.25
CA TYR A 51 12.01 3.84 -10.56
C TYR A 51 12.93 2.83 -9.89
N GLY A 52 12.63 1.53 -10.00
CA GLY A 52 13.45 0.51 -9.36
C GLY A 52 13.01 0.25 -7.93
N GLU A 53 13.52 -0.85 -7.35
CA GLU A 53 13.09 -1.25 -6.01
C GLU A 53 13.53 -0.31 -4.90
N GLY A 54 14.57 0.49 -5.15
CA GLY A 54 15.00 1.47 -4.18
C GLY A 54 13.93 2.48 -3.80
N ILE A 55 12.93 2.65 -4.67
CA ILE A 55 11.84 3.58 -4.39
C ILE A 55 11.02 3.14 -3.17
N ILE A 56 10.91 1.83 -2.95
CA ILE A 56 10.16 1.33 -1.81
C ILE A 56 10.83 1.73 -0.50
N LYS A 57 12.15 1.63 -0.45
CA LYS A 57 12.90 2.08 0.72
C LYS A 57 12.71 3.57 0.95
N LYS A 58 12.76 4.35 -0.12
CA LYS A 58 12.57 5.79 -0.04
C LYS A 58 11.19 6.11 0.53
N TYR A 59 10.15 5.46 0.00
CA TYR A 59 8.79 5.67 0.49
C TYR A 59 8.66 5.26 1.94
N SER A 60 9.31 4.17 2.36
CA SER A 60 9.21 3.72 3.74
C SER A 60 9.77 4.77 4.70
N ILE A 61 10.89 5.37 4.33
CA ILE A 61 11.49 6.42 5.16
C ILE A 61 10.53 7.61 5.28
N MET A 62 9.96 8.03 4.17
CA MET A 62 9.02 9.15 4.17
C MET A 62 7.78 8.84 5.01
N LEU A 63 7.23 7.65 4.87
CA LEU A 63 6.03 7.26 5.61
C LEU A 63 6.30 7.15 7.11
N GLN A 64 7.47 6.67 7.49
CA GLN A 64 7.82 6.58 8.89
C GLN A 64 7.93 7.96 9.53
N GLU A 65 8.44 8.93 8.78
CA GLU A 65 8.58 10.29 9.29
C GLU A 65 7.23 11.01 9.33
N ARG A 66 6.37 10.76 8.35
CA ARG A 66 5.13 11.50 8.24
C ARG A 66 3.95 10.85 8.96
N LEU A 67 3.93 9.53 9.06
CA LEU A 67 2.80 8.81 9.64
C LEU A 67 3.19 8.01 10.87
N ASP A 68 3.87 6.87 10.68
CA ASP A 68 4.14 5.97 11.78
C ASP A 68 5.34 5.10 11.44
N LYS A 69 6.11 4.72 12.45
CA LYS A 69 7.28 3.88 12.29
C LYS A 69 6.96 2.49 11.77
N LYS A 70 5.72 2.05 11.92
CA LYS A 70 5.34 0.72 11.44
C LYS A 70 5.40 0.59 9.92
N TYR A 71 5.40 1.71 9.20
CA TYR A 71 5.46 1.68 7.74
C TYR A 71 6.89 1.55 7.24
N ASN A 72 7.59 0.56 7.75
CA ASN A 72 8.96 0.33 7.36
C ASN A 72 9.03 -0.45 6.04
N LYS A 73 10.25 -0.67 5.57
CA LYS A 73 10.50 -1.33 4.30
C LYS A 73 9.84 -2.71 4.23
N ARG A 74 9.95 -3.49 5.31
CA ARG A 74 9.36 -4.82 5.34
C ARG A 74 7.85 -4.78 5.20
N TYR A 75 7.22 -3.83 5.88
CA TYR A 75 5.77 -3.66 5.80
C TYR A 75 5.35 -3.41 4.34
N LEU A 76 6.05 -2.52 3.65
CA LEU A 76 5.72 -2.20 2.28
C LEU A 76 6.00 -3.36 1.33
N TYR A 77 7.09 -4.09 1.53
CA TYR A 77 7.39 -5.25 0.71
C TYR A 77 6.34 -6.34 0.89
N ASP A 78 5.86 -6.53 2.12
CA ASP A 78 4.82 -7.52 2.38
C ASP A 78 3.54 -7.16 1.63
N ILE A 79 3.17 -5.88 1.64
CA ILE A 79 1.99 -5.41 0.91
C ILE A 79 2.17 -5.61 -0.59
N LYS A 80 3.35 -5.30 -1.10
CA LYS A 80 3.64 -5.47 -2.53
C LYS A 80 3.53 -6.93 -2.92
N LYS A 81 4.07 -7.83 -2.10
CA LYS A 81 3.98 -9.26 -2.35
C LYS A 81 2.54 -9.75 -2.34
N LEU A 82 1.76 -9.25 -1.41
CA LEU A 82 0.35 -9.63 -1.33
C LEU A 82 -0.39 -9.23 -2.59
N TYR A 83 -0.14 -8.04 -3.07
CA TYR A 83 -0.75 -7.57 -4.32
C TYR A 83 -0.33 -8.44 -5.50
N GLU A 84 0.96 -8.73 -5.60
CA GLU A 84 1.48 -9.53 -6.72
C GLU A 84 0.95 -10.95 -6.68
N PHE A 85 0.80 -11.50 -5.48
CA PHE A 85 0.18 -12.81 -5.32
C PHE A 85 -1.28 -12.79 -5.79
N SER A 86 -2.03 -11.78 -5.39
CA SER A 86 -3.43 -11.66 -5.79
C SER A 86 -3.58 -11.50 -7.30
N LYS A 87 -2.61 -10.85 -7.93
CA LYS A 87 -2.64 -10.66 -9.38
C LYS A 87 -2.44 -11.97 -10.11
N VAL A 88 -1.55 -12.82 -9.59
CA VAL A 88 -1.27 -14.14 -10.18
C VAL A 88 -2.37 -15.12 -9.84
N HIS A 89 -2.92 -15.03 -8.63
CA HIS A 89 -3.98 -15.90 -8.13
C HIS A 89 -5.20 -15.06 -7.76
N PRO A 90 -6.00 -14.65 -8.75
CA PRO A 90 -7.10 -13.71 -8.50
C PRO A 90 -8.17 -14.35 -7.63
N LEU A 91 -8.16 -14.00 -6.36
CA LEU A 91 -9.12 -14.52 -5.40
C LEU A 91 -10.54 -14.11 -5.72
N GLY A 92 -10.71 -12.90 -6.24
CA GLY A 92 -12.04 -12.43 -6.60
C GLY A 92 -12.69 -13.29 -7.66
N ALA A 93 -11.91 -13.73 -8.64
CA ALA A 93 -12.41 -14.58 -9.71
C ALA A 93 -12.79 -15.96 -9.18
N GLN A 94 -12.08 -16.44 -8.17
CA GLN A 94 -12.36 -17.73 -7.58
C GLN A 94 -13.58 -17.70 -6.69
N LEU A 95 -13.82 -16.58 -6.05
CA LEU A 95 -14.94 -16.44 -5.14
C LEU A 95 -16.24 -16.08 -5.83
N SER A 96 -16.11 -15.56 -7.02
CA SER A 96 -17.32 -15.24 -7.79
C SER A 96 -17.84 -16.43 -8.58
#